data_2f98c33ad7d15a7bae3bb235c07a622c
#
_entry.id   2f98c33ad7d15a7bae3bb235c07a622c
#
_cell.length_a   1.000
_cell.length_b   1.000
_cell.length_c   1.000
_cell.angle_alpha   90.00
_cell.angle_beta   90.00
_cell.angle_gamma   90.00
#
_symmetry.space_group_name_H-M   'P 1'
#
loop_
_entity.id
_entity.type
_entity.pdbx_description
1 polymer ?
#
loop_
_entity_poly.entity_id
_entity_poly.type
_entity_poly.pdbx_seq_one_letter_code
_entity_poly.pdbx_strand_id
1 'polypeptide(L)'
;IWVTGKGDICFECSFTVSKGGERTPAEDIIRTLSVRTGKEGREIIPIRVLEIGEVNAAFEWTSTTVKKTLTKDFTSQEADIEKLQKLMDGGKIQANQRTAWESIGLAFGTILENEMDGMTWVTVIEGRNEYAALQFATLLIDPASLVWNQVKAKQSLDLKAEYTRIKAEVEAIL
;
A
#
# COMPACT_ATOMS: atom_id res chain seq x y z
N ILE A 1 -9.98 -15.66 30.11
CA ILE A 1 -10.54 -15.36 28.78
C ILE A 1 -11.65 -14.35 28.96
N TRP A 2 -11.63 -13.33 28.16
CA TRP A 2 -12.65 -12.30 28.10
C TRP A 2 -13.24 -12.26 26.68
N VAL A 3 -14.56 -12.29 26.57
CA VAL A 3 -15.25 -12.22 25.28
C VAL A 3 -16.16 -11.01 25.29
N THR A 4 -16.02 -10.17 24.28
CA THR A 4 -16.86 -9.00 24.07
C THR A 4 -17.13 -8.80 22.59
N GLY A 5 -18.18 -8.08 22.24
CA GLY A 5 -18.50 -7.83 20.83
C GLY A 5 -19.66 -6.88 20.65
N LYS A 6 -19.89 -6.49 19.40
CA LYS A 6 -21.03 -5.69 18.99
C LYS A 6 -21.45 -6.06 17.56
N GLY A 7 -22.72 -6.37 17.35
CA GLY A 7 -23.22 -6.90 16.09
C GLY A 7 -22.58 -8.24 15.75
N ASP A 8 -22.04 -8.36 14.54
CA ASP A 8 -21.40 -9.58 14.04
C ASP A 8 -19.90 -9.66 14.38
N ILE A 9 -19.37 -8.69 15.14
CA ILE A 9 -17.97 -8.64 15.53
C ILE A 9 -17.83 -9.15 16.95
N CYS A 10 -16.99 -10.16 17.15
CA CYS A 10 -16.65 -10.73 18.44
C CYS A 10 -15.14 -10.66 18.67
N PHE A 11 -14.73 -10.20 19.86
CA PHE A 11 -13.36 -10.21 20.31
C PHE A 11 -13.20 -11.22 21.42
N GLU A 12 -12.22 -12.10 21.28
CA GLU A 12 -11.76 -12.96 22.34
C GLU A 12 -10.38 -12.50 22.78
N CYS A 13 -10.25 -12.10 24.04
CA CYS A 13 -8.99 -11.73 24.63
C CYS A 13 -8.60 -12.76 25.68
N SER A 14 -7.41 -13.30 25.57
CA SER A 14 -6.82 -14.18 26.57
C SER A 14 -5.56 -13.56 27.15
N PHE A 15 -5.41 -13.63 28.46
CA PHE A 15 -4.18 -13.26 29.14
C PHE A 15 -3.85 -14.25 30.24
N THR A 16 -2.56 -14.42 30.46
CA THR A 16 -2.06 -15.31 31.51
C THR A 16 -1.42 -14.46 32.60
N VAL A 17 -1.85 -14.66 33.83
CA VAL A 17 -1.27 -14.00 34.99
C VAL A 17 -0.51 -15.04 35.81
N SER A 18 0.71 -14.73 36.21
CA SER A 18 1.49 -15.60 37.09
C SER A 18 0.77 -15.82 38.41
N LYS A 19 1.04 -16.95 39.07
CA LYS A 19 0.46 -17.24 40.37
C LYS A 19 0.79 -16.11 41.36
N GLY A 20 -0.24 -15.42 41.88
CA GLY A 20 -0.09 -14.27 42.75
C GLY A 20 0.10 -12.92 42.05
N GLY A 21 0.08 -12.89 40.70
CA GLY A 21 0.15 -11.63 39.93
C GLY A 21 -1.19 -10.90 39.90
N GLU A 22 -1.12 -9.58 39.63
CA GLU A 22 -2.29 -8.71 39.53
C GLU A 22 -2.98 -8.87 38.18
N ARG A 23 -4.32 -8.90 38.19
CA ARG A 23 -5.15 -8.96 36.96
C ARG A 23 -5.55 -7.60 36.44
N THR A 24 -5.56 -6.61 37.32
CA THR A 24 -6.06 -5.25 37.04
C THR A 24 -5.47 -4.61 35.78
N PRO A 25 -4.14 -4.67 35.50
CA PRO A 25 -3.60 -4.09 34.27
C PRO A 25 -4.17 -4.71 32.99
N ALA A 26 -4.39 -6.02 32.97
CA ALA A 26 -4.97 -6.70 31.81
C ALA A 26 -6.47 -6.39 31.65
N GLU A 27 -7.21 -6.30 32.75
CA GLU A 27 -8.62 -5.90 32.76
C GLU A 27 -8.80 -4.45 32.31
N ASP A 28 -7.91 -3.56 32.70
CA ASP A 28 -7.94 -2.16 32.27
C ASP A 28 -7.70 -2.02 30.76
N ILE A 29 -6.76 -2.79 30.21
CA ILE A 29 -6.54 -2.85 28.75
C ILE A 29 -7.83 -3.33 28.05
N ILE A 30 -8.46 -4.40 28.57
CA ILE A 30 -9.70 -4.93 27.96
C ILE A 30 -10.83 -3.89 28.01
N ARG A 31 -10.97 -3.13 29.07
CA ARG A 31 -11.98 -2.07 29.20
C ARG A 31 -11.80 -0.94 28.20
N THR A 32 -10.57 -0.73 27.70
CA THR A 32 -10.31 0.28 26.67
C THR A 32 -10.66 -0.20 25.25
N LEU A 33 -10.89 -1.51 25.07
CA LEU A 33 -11.27 -2.06 23.77
C LEU A 33 -12.67 -1.58 23.38
N SER A 34 -12.76 -0.94 22.26
CA SER A 34 -14.02 -0.49 21.68
C SER A 34 -14.15 -0.99 20.24
N VAL A 35 -15.36 -1.42 19.88
CA VAL A 35 -15.68 -1.67 18.48
C VAL A 35 -15.86 -0.31 17.81
N ARG A 36 -15.08 -0.01 16.79
CA ARG A 36 -15.33 1.16 15.96
C ARG A 36 -16.72 1.03 15.32
N THR A 37 -17.65 1.84 15.76
CA THR A 37 -19.03 1.89 15.22
C THR A 37 -19.23 3.09 14.31
N GLY A 38 -18.15 3.77 13.92
CA GLY A 38 -18.19 4.88 12.98
C GLY A 38 -18.57 4.39 11.58
N LYS A 39 -19.18 5.28 10.79
CA LYS A 39 -19.32 5.11 9.35
C LYS A 39 -17.98 4.69 8.78
N GLU A 40 -17.99 3.81 7.78
CA GLU A 40 -16.82 3.46 6.98
C GLU A 40 -16.16 4.74 6.47
N GLY A 41 -15.25 5.29 7.27
CA GLY A 41 -14.46 6.45 6.94
C GLY A 41 -13.08 5.97 6.54
N ARG A 42 -12.50 6.63 5.56
CA ARG A 42 -11.09 6.46 5.23
C ARG A 42 -10.25 7.08 6.34
N GLU A 43 -9.35 6.28 6.93
CA GLU A 43 -8.34 6.74 7.88
C GLU A 43 -6.97 6.66 7.22
N ILE A 44 -6.16 7.69 7.39
CA ILE A 44 -4.78 7.75 6.87
C ILE A 44 -3.87 7.87 8.08
N ILE A 45 -2.92 6.96 8.20
CA ILE A 45 -1.96 6.90 9.29
C ILE A 45 -0.53 6.75 8.74
N PRO A 46 0.50 7.04 9.53
CA PRO A 46 1.88 6.74 9.13
C PRO A 46 2.00 5.30 8.67
N ILE A 47 2.84 5.07 7.64
CA ILE A 47 3.01 3.73 7.07
C ILE A 47 3.44 2.73 8.14
N ARG A 48 2.81 1.57 8.17
CA ARG A 48 3.09 0.50 9.12
C ARG A 48 4.08 -0.51 8.55
N VAL A 49 4.64 -1.33 9.41
CA VAL A 49 5.66 -2.34 9.06
C VAL A 49 5.17 -3.32 7.99
N LEU A 50 3.89 -3.68 8.00
CA LEU A 50 3.32 -4.61 7.00
C LEU A 50 3.34 -3.99 5.61
N GLU A 51 2.86 -2.77 5.47
CA GLU A 51 2.81 -2.06 4.19
C GLU A 51 4.22 -1.68 3.70
N ILE A 52 5.15 -1.35 4.60
CA ILE A 52 6.59 -1.20 4.26
C ILE A 52 7.11 -2.51 3.66
N GLY A 53 6.78 -3.65 4.28
CA GLY A 53 7.16 -4.97 3.79
C GLY A 53 6.61 -5.25 2.38
N GLU A 54 5.37 -4.87 2.10
CA GLU A 54 4.74 -5.02 0.79
C GLU A 54 5.43 -4.15 -0.28
N VAL A 55 5.72 -2.89 0.03
CA VAL A 55 6.44 -1.97 -0.88
C VAL A 55 7.83 -2.51 -1.19
N ASN A 56 8.57 -2.96 -0.16
CA ASN A 56 9.91 -3.52 -0.34
C ASN A 56 9.88 -4.81 -1.17
N ALA A 57 8.95 -5.72 -0.90
CA ALA A 57 8.80 -6.96 -1.67
C ALA A 57 8.43 -6.68 -3.14
N ALA A 58 7.59 -5.70 -3.38
CA ALA A 58 7.23 -5.25 -4.73
C ALA A 58 8.44 -4.65 -5.47
N PHE A 59 9.24 -3.84 -4.80
CA PHE A 59 10.50 -3.29 -5.34
C PHE A 59 11.46 -4.41 -5.72
N GLU A 60 11.72 -5.37 -4.82
CA GLU A 60 12.63 -6.49 -5.06
C GLU A 60 12.16 -7.37 -6.22
N TRP A 61 10.87 -7.70 -6.24
CA TRP A 61 10.28 -8.47 -7.32
C TRP A 61 10.42 -7.76 -8.67
N THR A 62 10.12 -6.45 -8.71
CA THR A 62 10.21 -5.64 -9.92
C THR A 62 11.65 -5.51 -10.39
N SER A 63 12.59 -5.19 -9.48
CA SER A 63 14.02 -5.10 -9.78
C SER A 63 14.55 -6.40 -10.39
N THR A 64 14.20 -7.54 -9.78
CA THR A 64 14.57 -8.87 -10.28
C THR A 64 13.97 -9.13 -11.66
N THR A 65 12.71 -8.75 -11.88
CA THR A 65 12.01 -8.97 -13.14
C THR A 65 12.56 -8.09 -14.26
N VAL A 66 12.85 -6.81 -13.97
CA VAL A 66 13.53 -5.89 -14.89
C VAL A 66 14.90 -6.45 -15.29
N LYS A 67 15.69 -6.89 -14.31
CA LYS A 67 17.01 -7.48 -14.57
C LYS A 67 16.94 -8.70 -15.48
N LYS A 68 16.02 -9.62 -15.18
CA LYS A 68 15.83 -10.85 -15.97
C LYS A 68 15.28 -10.59 -17.39
N THR A 69 14.41 -9.60 -17.53
CA THR A 69 13.67 -9.38 -18.79
C THR A 69 14.38 -8.40 -19.72
N LEU A 70 14.97 -7.33 -19.15
CA LEU A 70 15.56 -6.22 -19.88
C LEU A 70 17.09 -6.15 -19.78
N THR A 71 17.70 -6.96 -18.91
CA THR A 71 19.15 -6.92 -18.61
C THR A 71 19.58 -5.53 -18.09
N LYS A 72 18.71 -4.85 -17.35
CA LYS A 72 18.93 -3.51 -16.80
C LYS A 72 18.66 -3.52 -15.31
N ASP A 73 19.25 -2.58 -14.57
CA ASP A 73 18.96 -2.38 -13.16
C ASP A 73 17.75 -1.46 -13.01
N PHE A 74 17.03 -1.62 -11.90
CA PHE A 74 15.91 -0.78 -11.48
C PHE A 74 16.32 -0.04 -10.21
N THR A 75 16.27 1.29 -10.22
CA THR A 75 16.81 2.16 -9.17
C THR A 75 15.77 3.16 -8.63
N SER A 76 14.50 3.01 -9.01
CA SER A 76 13.39 3.89 -8.64
C SER A 76 13.60 5.36 -9.02
N GLN A 77 14.16 5.61 -10.19
CA GLN A 77 14.31 6.94 -10.75
C GLN A 77 13.34 7.14 -11.93
N GLU A 78 13.10 8.39 -12.32
CA GLU A 78 12.21 8.73 -13.45
C GLU A 78 12.55 7.92 -14.72
N ALA A 79 13.83 7.71 -15.01
CA ALA A 79 14.28 6.88 -16.13
C ALA A 79 13.81 5.42 -16.10
N ASP A 80 13.39 4.94 -14.93
CA ASP A 80 12.89 3.56 -14.77
C ASP A 80 11.43 3.40 -15.18
N ILE A 81 10.68 4.49 -15.38
CA ILE A 81 9.30 4.45 -15.86
C ILE A 81 9.21 3.70 -17.19
N GLU A 82 10.15 3.95 -18.11
CA GLU A 82 10.19 3.21 -19.39
C GLU A 82 10.43 1.72 -19.21
N LYS A 83 11.18 1.32 -18.17
CA LYS A 83 11.44 -0.09 -17.89
C LYS A 83 10.17 -0.77 -17.37
N LEU A 84 9.41 -0.09 -16.50
CA LEU A 84 8.11 -0.58 -16.04
C LEU A 84 7.12 -0.69 -17.21
N GLN A 85 7.05 0.35 -18.07
CA GLN A 85 6.21 0.31 -19.26
C GLN A 85 6.54 -0.88 -20.17
N LYS A 86 7.82 -1.12 -20.41
CA LYS A 86 8.26 -2.30 -21.22
C LYS A 86 7.92 -3.64 -20.58
N LEU A 87 7.90 -3.73 -19.25
CA LEU A 87 7.42 -4.94 -18.56
C LEU A 87 5.91 -5.15 -18.77
N MET A 88 5.14 -4.06 -18.67
CA MET A 88 3.68 -4.10 -18.86
C MET A 88 3.32 -4.50 -20.29
N ASP A 89 3.98 -3.90 -21.29
CA ASP A 89 3.70 -4.10 -22.70
C ASP A 89 4.28 -5.43 -23.23
N GLY A 90 5.23 -6.00 -22.51
CA GLY A 90 5.96 -7.19 -22.95
C GLY A 90 5.18 -8.50 -22.99
N GLY A 91 3.92 -8.51 -22.54
CA GLY A 91 3.01 -9.65 -22.61
C GLY A 91 3.42 -10.87 -21.77
N LYS A 92 4.48 -10.75 -20.94
CA LYS A 92 4.96 -11.85 -20.08
C LYS A 92 4.15 -11.99 -18.79
N ILE A 93 3.53 -10.91 -18.35
CA ILE A 93 2.68 -10.87 -17.15
C ILE A 93 1.24 -11.08 -17.63
N GLN A 94 0.63 -12.17 -17.18
CA GLN A 94 -0.75 -12.47 -17.56
C GLN A 94 -1.73 -11.58 -16.80
N ALA A 95 -2.87 -11.24 -17.40
CA ALA A 95 -3.86 -10.35 -16.82
C ALA A 95 -4.44 -10.82 -15.47
N ASN A 96 -4.37 -12.12 -15.17
CA ASN A 96 -4.84 -12.69 -13.90
C ASN A 96 -3.77 -12.69 -12.79
N GLN A 97 -2.55 -12.28 -13.08
CA GLN A 97 -1.45 -12.20 -12.09
C GLN A 97 -1.51 -10.89 -11.31
N ARG A 98 -2.59 -10.69 -10.56
CA ARG A 98 -2.88 -9.47 -9.81
C ARG A 98 -1.67 -8.96 -9.02
N THR A 99 -1.05 -9.80 -8.21
CA THR A 99 0.11 -9.43 -7.38
C THR A 99 1.27 -8.86 -8.20
N ALA A 100 1.53 -9.41 -9.40
CA ALA A 100 2.58 -8.89 -10.27
C ALA A 100 2.26 -7.48 -10.78
N TRP A 101 1.00 -7.22 -11.12
CA TRP A 101 0.55 -5.90 -11.56
C TRP A 101 0.57 -4.87 -10.41
N GLU A 102 0.12 -5.28 -9.22
CA GLU A 102 0.20 -4.46 -8.02
C GLU A 102 1.66 -4.15 -7.65
N SER A 103 2.58 -5.11 -7.83
CA SER A 103 4.02 -4.87 -7.61
C SER A 103 4.59 -3.84 -8.57
N ILE A 104 4.17 -3.83 -9.85
CA ILE A 104 4.56 -2.76 -10.79
C ILE A 104 4.04 -1.41 -10.31
N GLY A 105 2.79 -1.37 -9.83
CA GLY A 105 2.19 -0.15 -9.28
C GLY A 105 2.97 0.37 -8.06
N LEU A 106 3.27 -0.49 -7.10
CA LEU A 106 4.06 -0.10 -5.92
C LEU A 106 5.48 0.34 -6.30
N ALA A 107 6.12 -0.33 -7.27
CA ALA A 107 7.42 0.08 -7.79
C ALA A 107 7.36 1.44 -8.52
N PHE A 108 6.26 1.74 -9.23
CA PHE A 108 6.02 3.07 -9.76
C PHE A 108 5.85 4.09 -8.62
N GLY A 109 5.18 3.70 -7.53
CA GLY A 109 5.08 4.51 -6.32
C GLY A 109 6.43 4.86 -5.71
N THR A 110 7.41 3.95 -5.71
CA THR A 110 8.77 4.27 -5.22
C THR A 110 9.48 5.29 -6.09
N ILE A 111 9.18 5.35 -7.40
CA ILE A 111 9.69 6.41 -8.27
C ILE A 111 9.06 7.76 -7.88
N LEU A 112 7.75 7.80 -7.66
CA LEU A 112 7.04 9.03 -7.27
C LEU A 112 7.58 9.58 -5.94
N GLU A 113 7.81 8.72 -4.95
CA GLU A 113 8.38 9.11 -3.65
C GLU A 113 9.79 9.71 -3.83
N ASN A 114 10.64 9.07 -4.62
CA ASN A 114 12.02 9.51 -4.80
C ASN A 114 12.16 10.80 -5.61
N GLU A 115 11.25 11.06 -6.54
CA GLU A 115 11.34 12.18 -7.48
C GLU A 115 10.50 13.41 -7.06
N MET A 116 9.64 13.26 -6.05
CA MET A 116 8.75 14.33 -5.59
C MET A 116 8.94 14.60 -4.10
N ASP A 117 9.70 15.65 -3.80
CA ASP A 117 9.97 16.06 -2.43
C ASP A 117 8.69 16.27 -1.62
N GLY A 118 8.62 15.66 -0.43
CA GLY A 118 7.47 15.73 0.45
C GLY A 118 6.38 14.69 0.18
N MET A 119 6.50 13.88 -0.87
CA MET A 119 5.65 12.71 -1.07
C MET A 119 6.10 11.58 -0.14
N THR A 120 5.18 11.01 0.61
CA THR A 120 5.49 9.99 1.62
C THR A 120 4.51 8.83 1.57
N TRP A 121 5.01 7.64 1.90
CA TRP A 121 4.14 6.48 2.08
C TRP A 121 3.31 6.59 3.36
N VAL A 122 2.06 6.19 3.25
CA VAL A 122 1.08 6.12 4.35
C VAL A 122 0.35 4.79 4.29
N THR A 123 -0.25 4.38 5.40
CA THR A 123 -1.25 3.31 5.41
C THR A 123 -2.64 3.93 5.35
N VAL A 124 -3.43 3.49 4.39
CA VAL A 124 -4.85 3.81 4.29
C VAL A 124 -5.66 2.65 4.84
N ILE A 125 -6.58 2.98 5.74
CA ILE A 125 -7.54 2.04 6.30
C ILE A 125 -8.93 2.44 5.80
N GLU A 126 -9.57 1.57 5.03
CA GLU A 126 -10.87 1.81 4.45
C GLU A 126 -11.79 0.59 4.70
N GLY A 127 -12.59 0.69 5.74
CA GLY A 127 -13.38 -0.44 6.21
C GLY A 127 -12.50 -1.58 6.72
N ARG A 128 -12.47 -2.70 5.98
CA ARG A 128 -11.62 -3.87 6.28
C ARG A 128 -10.37 -3.93 5.41
N ASN A 129 -10.22 -3.01 4.49
CA ASN A 129 -9.09 -2.97 3.59
C ASN A 129 -8.02 -2.04 4.17
N GLU A 130 -6.80 -2.50 4.11
CA GLU A 130 -5.61 -1.75 4.53
C GLU A 130 -4.59 -1.87 3.40
N TYR A 131 -3.98 -0.75 3.01
CA TYR A 131 -3.03 -0.75 1.89
C TYR A 131 -2.06 0.42 1.96
N ALA A 132 -0.90 0.26 1.31
CA ALA A 132 0.07 1.32 1.14
C ALA A 132 -0.42 2.33 0.09
N ALA A 133 -0.34 3.60 0.40
CA ALA A 133 -0.59 4.69 -0.53
C ALA A 133 0.46 5.78 -0.39
N LEU A 134 0.57 6.64 -1.38
CA LEU A 134 1.40 7.84 -1.34
C LEU A 134 0.53 9.04 -1.00
N GLN A 135 1.04 9.90 -0.11
CA GLN A 135 0.39 11.14 0.27
C GLN A 135 1.32 12.33 0.02
N PHE A 136 0.76 13.38 -0.58
CA PHE A 136 1.35 14.71 -0.66
C PHE A 136 0.26 15.73 -0.31
N ALA A 137 0.37 16.38 0.83
CA ALA A 137 -0.68 17.27 1.36
C ALA A 137 -2.07 16.57 1.34
N THR A 138 -3.00 17.05 0.50
CA THR A 138 -4.34 16.47 0.32
C THR A 138 -4.42 15.43 -0.79
N LEU A 139 -3.39 15.32 -1.63
CA LEU A 139 -3.32 14.33 -2.70
C LEU A 139 -3.02 12.96 -2.10
N LEU A 140 -3.81 11.96 -2.47
CA LEU A 140 -3.63 10.57 -2.08
C LEU A 140 -3.64 9.69 -3.31
N ILE A 141 -2.61 8.87 -3.47
CA ILE A 141 -2.42 7.99 -4.64
C ILE A 141 -2.27 6.56 -4.13
N ASP A 142 -3.07 5.65 -4.66
CA ASP A 142 -2.90 4.21 -4.51
C ASP A 142 -2.24 3.67 -5.79
N PRO A 143 -0.90 3.51 -5.81
CA PRO A 143 -0.20 3.13 -7.03
C PRO A 143 -0.47 1.67 -7.43
N ALA A 144 -0.74 0.79 -6.48
CA ALA A 144 -1.10 -0.60 -6.77
C ALA A 144 -2.42 -0.69 -7.52
N SER A 145 -3.47 -0.03 -6.99
CA SER A 145 -4.77 0.02 -7.63
C SER A 145 -4.76 0.80 -8.94
N LEU A 146 -3.92 1.83 -9.06
CA LEU A 146 -3.78 2.60 -10.30
C LEU A 146 -3.42 1.69 -11.48
N VAL A 147 -2.44 0.80 -11.31
CA VAL A 147 -2.05 -0.16 -12.36
C VAL A 147 -3.08 -1.29 -12.48
N TRP A 148 -3.44 -1.91 -11.36
CA TRP A 148 -4.33 -3.08 -11.39
C TRP A 148 -5.70 -2.80 -11.99
N ASN A 149 -6.30 -1.64 -11.69
CA ASN A 149 -7.63 -1.29 -12.19
C ASN A 149 -7.64 -1.13 -13.72
N GLN A 150 -6.58 -0.60 -14.32
CA GLN A 150 -6.45 -0.49 -15.78
C GLN A 150 -6.35 -1.87 -16.43
N VAL A 151 -5.53 -2.75 -15.87
CA VAL A 151 -5.41 -4.14 -16.36
C VAL A 151 -6.73 -4.89 -16.24
N LYS A 152 -7.41 -4.76 -15.11
CA LYS A 152 -8.74 -5.37 -14.88
C LYS A 152 -9.78 -4.84 -15.86
N ALA A 153 -9.73 -3.55 -16.18
CA ALA A 153 -10.61 -2.92 -17.15
C ALA A 153 -10.20 -3.19 -18.62
N LYS A 154 -9.09 -3.89 -18.85
CA LYS A 154 -8.48 -4.11 -20.16
C LYS A 154 -8.18 -2.80 -20.90
N GLN A 155 -7.77 -1.79 -20.16
CA GLN A 155 -7.36 -0.49 -20.66
C GLN A 155 -5.83 -0.38 -20.66
N SER A 156 -5.28 0.35 -21.62
CA SER A 156 -3.86 0.69 -21.62
C SER A 156 -3.58 1.77 -20.59
N LEU A 157 -2.43 1.68 -19.94
CA LEU A 157 -1.91 2.69 -19.03
C LEU A 157 -0.56 3.16 -19.55
N ASP A 158 -0.42 4.48 -19.72
CA ASP A 158 0.85 5.14 -20.01
C ASP A 158 1.41 5.69 -18.67
N LEU A 159 2.39 5.00 -18.11
CA LEU A 159 3.01 5.39 -16.84
C LEU A 159 3.74 6.74 -16.92
N LYS A 160 4.26 7.13 -18.10
CA LYS A 160 4.91 8.42 -18.26
C LYS A 160 3.90 9.56 -18.26
N ALA A 161 2.78 9.37 -18.93
CA ALA A 161 1.68 10.34 -18.89
C ALA A 161 1.12 10.47 -17.47
N GLU A 162 0.99 9.36 -16.75
CA GLU A 162 0.50 9.36 -15.37
C GLU A 162 1.49 10.04 -14.40
N TYR A 163 2.79 9.79 -14.55
CA TYR A 163 3.83 10.49 -13.81
C TYR A 163 3.76 12.01 -14.03
N THR A 164 3.62 12.44 -15.29
CA THR A 164 3.52 13.86 -15.63
C THR A 164 2.28 14.50 -15.03
N ARG A 165 1.13 13.79 -15.05
CA ARG A 165 -0.12 14.24 -14.44
C ARG A 165 0.04 14.43 -12.92
N ILE A 166 0.59 13.43 -12.24
CA ILE A 166 0.80 13.48 -10.79
C ILE A 166 1.77 14.61 -10.42
N LYS A 167 2.87 14.74 -11.16
CA LYS A 167 3.84 15.81 -10.94
C LYS A 167 3.21 17.20 -11.07
N ALA A 168 2.37 17.42 -12.07
CA ALA A 168 1.65 18.67 -12.23
C ALA A 168 0.66 18.93 -11.09
N GLU A 169 0.00 17.90 -10.55
CA GLU A 169 -0.87 18.03 -9.37
C GLU A 169 -0.09 18.40 -8.11
N VAL A 170 1.10 17.80 -7.90
CA VAL A 170 1.99 18.16 -6.79
C VAL A 170 2.46 19.60 -6.91
N GLU A 171 2.93 20.02 -8.11
CA GLU A 171 3.36 21.39 -8.38
C GLU A 171 2.23 22.43 -8.20
N ALA A 172 0.99 22.07 -8.43
CA ALA A 172 -0.16 22.96 -8.23
C ALA A 172 -0.55 23.13 -6.75
N ILE A 173 -0.07 22.26 -5.86
CA ILE A 173 -0.32 22.32 -4.41
C ILE A 173 0.77 23.12 -3.68
N LEU A 174 1.98 23.21 -4.25
CA LEU A 174 3.13 23.97 -3.71
C LEU A 174 2.92 25.48 -3.87
#